data_dcee2327bfeb7a8c68d1ccdae93d28bd
#
_entry.id   dcee2327bfeb7a8c68d1ccdae93d28bd
#
_cell.length_a   1.000
_cell.length_b   1.000
_cell.length_c   1.000
_cell.angle_alpha   90.00
_cell.angle_beta   90.00
_cell.angle_gamma   90.00
#
_symmetry.space_group_name_H-M   'P 1'
#
loop_
_entity.id
_entity.type
_entity.pdbx_description
1 polymer ?
#
loop_
_entity_poly.entity_id
_entity_poly.type
_entity_poly.pdbx_seq_one_letter_code
_entity_poly.pdbx_strand_id
1 'polypeptide(L)'
;MSSWFLSLDNAAVLIDCPKVTEEVINDLKELSGGICPNVVLTNRDAHHDASILNRKLGWPLIVQEQEAYLLPHVENLVTFSEELTLSSGARLLWTPGPTPGSCVLHVPPPWNVLFCGRLLTPGSNDQISPIRTRSTFHWTMYQESLLKLRNWLPREQPPLLASGQRLHLLSDEKLLPWIAWNPSAE
;
A
#
# COMPACT_ATOMS: atom_id res chain seq x y z
N MET A 1 -6.41 -3.10 9.50
CA MET A 1 -5.88 -2.59 8.23
C MET A 1 -6.68 -3.20 7.10
N SER A 2 -6.84 -2.51 5.99
CA SER A 2 -7.55 -3.02 4.81
C SER A 2 -6.54 -3.49 3.79
N SER A 3 -6.85 -4.56 3.07
CA SER A 3 -6.02 -5.10 2.00
C SER A 3 -6.74 -4.94 0.67
N TRP A 4 -5.98 -4.83 -0.40
CA TRP A 4 -6.51 -4.68 -1.73
C TRP A 4 -5.92 -5.74 -2.65
N PHE A 5 -6.76 -6.38 -3.44
CA PHE A 5 -6.31 -7.30 -4.49
C PHE A 5 -6.59 -6.70 -5.86
N LEU A 6 -5.57 -6.63 -6.69
CA LEU A 6 -5.68 -6.08 -8.03
C LEU A 6 -5.20 -7.10 -9.06
N SER A 7 -6.11 -7.48 -9.95
CA SER A 7 -5.79 -8.28 -11.13
C SER A 7 -5.44 -7.35 -12.30
N LEU A 8 -4.29 -7.57 -12.90
CA LEU A 8 -3.78 -6.90 -14.09
C LEU A 8 -3.71 -7.94 -15.21
N ASP A 9 -3.59 -7.51 -16.48
CA ASP A 9 -3.67 -8.42 -17.63
C ASP A 9 -2.80 -9.68 -17.51
N ASN A 10 -1.55 -9.54 -17.06
CA ASN A 10 -0.60 -10.67 -16.90
C ASN A 10 0.09 -10.68 -15.53
N ALA A 11 -0.45 -9.99 -14.56
CA ALA A 11 0.12 -9.88 -13.21
C ALA A 11 -1.00 -9.67 -12.19
N ALA A 12 -0.68 -9.91 -10.93
CA ALA A 12 -1.57 -9.53 -9.83
C ALA A 12 -0.75 -8.93 -8.69
N VAL A 13 -1.38 -8.07 -7.91
CA VAL A 13 -0.77 -7.44 -6.74
C VAL A 13 -1.73 -7.51 -5.57
N LEU A 14 -1.28 -8.07 -4.45
CA LEU A 14 -1.94 -7.94 -3.16
C LEU A 14 -1.25 -6.82 -2.38
N ILE A 15 -2.01 -5.81 -2.01
CA ILE A 15 -1.52 -4.66 -1.25
C ILE A 15 -1.96 -4.82 0.20
N ASP A 16 -1.01 -4.86 1.09
CA ASP A 16 -1.11 -5.16 2.52
C ASP A 16 -1.68 -6.56 2.82
N CYS A 17 -1.18 -7.19 3.86
CA CYS A 17 -1.58 -8.55 4.20
C CYS A 17 -2.92 -8.55 4.96
N PRO A 18 -3.93 -9.28 4.48
CA PRO A 18 -5.15 -9.50 5.25
C PRO A 18 -4.88 -10.43 6.44
N LYS A 19 -5.83 -10.49 7.38
CA LYS A 19 -5.82 -11.55 8.39
C LYS A 19 -5.96 -12.91 7.71
N VAL A 20 -4.98 -13.79 7.94
CA VAL A 20 -4.91 -15.08 7.26
C VAL A 20 -5.82 -16.11 7.95
N THR A 21 -6.85 -16.55 7.24
CA THR A 21 -7.71 -17.69 7.56
C THR A 21 -7.69 -18.68 6.38
N GLU A 22 -8.20 -19.89 6.57
CA GLU A 22 -8.31 -20.85 5.45
C GLU A 22 -9.23 -20.32 4.34
N GLU A 23 -10.31 -19.65 4.69
CA GLU A 23 -11.23 -19.01 3.77
C GLU A 23 -10.51 -17.95 2.92
N VAL A 24 -9.81 -17.00 3.57
CA VAL A 24 -9.04 -15.95 2.87
C VAL A 24 -7.96 -16.55 1.96
N ILE A 25 -7.29 -17.63 2.36
CA ILE A 25 -6.32 -18.31 1.49
C ILE A 25 -6.98 -18.89 0.24
N ASN A 26 -8.16 -19.48 0.37
CA ASN A 26 -8.90 -20.01 -0.76
C ASN A 26 -9.40 -18.91 -1.70
N ASP A 27 -9.95 -17.82 -1.14
CA ASP A 27 -10.37 -16.65 -1.91
C ASP A 27 -9.20 -16.03 -2.69
N LEU A 28 -8.03 -15.89 -2.04
CA LEU A 28 -6.84 -15.35 -2.70
C LEU A 28 -6.32 -16.26 -3.83
N LYS A 29 -6.39 -17.59 -3.67
CA LYS A 29 -6.06 -18.53 -4.74
C LYS A 29 -7.02 -18.41 -5.92
N GLU A 30 -8.30 -18.29 -5.65
CA GLU A 30 -9.34 -18.10 -6.68
C GLU A 30 -9.11 -16.78 -7.42
N LEU A 31 -8.99 -15.67 -6.69
CA LEU A 31 -8.73 -14.34 -7.25
C LEU A 31 -7.45 -14.28 -8.10
N SER A 32 -6.43 -15.03 -7.72
CA SER A 32 -5.16 -15.06 -8.44
C SER A 32 -5.24 -15.76 -9.80
N GLY A 33 -6.24 -16.61 -10.01
CA GLY A 33 -6.42 -17.32 -11.27
C GLY A 33 -5.19 -18.14 -11.73
N GLY A 34 -4.35 -18.57 -10.78
CA GLY A 34 -3.09 -19.27 -11.05
C GLY A 34 -1.88 -18.37 -11.34
N ILE A 35 -2.06 -17.04 -11.38
CA ILE A 35 -0.96 -16.07 -11.42
C ILE A 35 -0.35 -16.01 -10.02
N CYS A 36 0.99 -15.88 -9.91
CA CYS A 36 1.66 -15.61 -8.64
C CYS A 36 1.70 -14.10 -8.38
N PRO A 37 0.89 -13.55 -7.46
CA PRO A 37 0.89 -12.12 -7.17
C PRO A 37 2.15 -11.68 -6.43
N ASN A 38 2.55 -10.43 -6.65
CA ASN A 38 3.43 -9.74 -5.71
C ASN A 38 2.61 -9.25 -4.51
N VAL A 39 3.10 -9.50 -3.28
CA VAL A 39 2.49 -8.98 -2.05
C VAL A 39 3.29 -7.77 -1.60
N VAL A 40 2.71 -6.58 -1.73
CA VAL A 40 3.35 -5.33 -1.32
C VAL A 40 2.89 -4.96 0.09
N LEU A 41 3.83 -4.80 1.01
CA LEU A 41 3.56 -4.35 2.38
C LEU A 41 3.88 -2.86 2.46
N THR A 42 2.85 -2.03 2.60
CA THR A 42 3.00 -0.56 2.57
C THR A 42 3.58 0.03 3.85
N ASN A 43 3.57 -0.71 4.95
CA ASN A 43 4.13 -0.30 6.25
C ASN A 43 4.12 -1.50 7.22
N ARG A 44 4.80 -1.36 8.38
CA ARG A 44 4.93 -2.43 9.38
C ARG A 44 3.61 -2.97 9.93
N ASP A 45 2.56 -2.17 9.96
CA ASP A 45 1.26 -2.63 10.48
C ASP A 45 0.59 -3.64 9.52
N ALA A 46 1.07 -3.73 8.27
CA ALA A 46 0.63 -4.70 7.27
C ALA A 46 1.34 -6.06 7.36
N HIS A 47 2.32 -6.18 8.25
CA HIS A 47 3.16 -7.39 8.33
C HIS A 47 2.50 -8.56 9.06
N HIS A 48 1.47 -8.34 9.89
CA HIS A 48 0.94 -9.29 10.88
C HIS A 48 0.99 -10.77 10.48
N ASP A 49 0.28 -11.13 9.42
CA ASP A 49 0.18 -12.52 8.96
C ASP A 49 1.01 -12.78 7.68
N ALA A 50 1.84 -11.82 7.25
CA ALA A 50 2.55 -11.88 5.98
C ALA A 50 3.46 -13.12 5.86
N SER A 51 4.17 -13.49 6.94
CA SER A 51 4.98 -14.71 6.97
C SER A 51 4.14 -15.99 6.88
N ILE A 52 2.91 -15.98 7.40
CA ILE A 52 1.98 -17.11 7.29
C ILE A 52 1.48 -17.20 5.85
N LEU A 53 1.08 -16.07 5.26
CA LEU A 53 0.62 -15.97 3.89
C LEU A 53 1.72 -16.46 2.93
N ASN A 54 2.96 -15.97 3.08
CA ASN A 54 4.10 -16.40 2.27
C ASN A 54 4.33 -17.92 2.34
N ARG A 55 4.32 -18.51 3.53
CA ARG A 55 4.47 -19.98 3.70
C ARG A 55 3.34 -20.80 3.05
N LYS A 56 2.10 -20.29 3.09
CA LYS A 56 0.94 -21.01 2.54
C LYS A 56 0.82 -20.89 1.03
N LEU A 57 1.19 -19.73 0.45
CA LEU A 57 0.99 -19.42 -0.96
C LEU A 57 2.30 -19.38 -1.78
N GLY A 58 3.45 -19.21 -1.12
CA GLY A 58 4.74 -19.05 -1.81
C GLY A 58 4.90 -17.70 -2.52
N TRP A 59 3.97 -16.76 -2.30
CA TRP A 59 3.98 -15.47 -3.00
C TRP A 59 5.11 -14.57 -2.46
N PRO A 60 5.88 -13.89 -3.35
CA PRO A 60 6.95 -13.00 -2.93
C PRO A 60 6.39 -11.79 -2.18
N LEU A 61 7.05 -11.44 -1.06
CA LEU A 61 6.74 -10.23 -0.31
C LEU A 61 7.68 -9.12 -0.73
N ILE A 62 7.14 -7.92 -0.94
CA ILE A 62 7.89 -6.72 -1.26
C ILE A 62 7.73 -5.74 -0.11
N VAL A 63 8.83 -5.29 0.46
CA VAL A 63 8.86 -4.39 1.61
C VAL A 63 10.00 -3.37 1.47
N GLN A 64 9.80 -2.19 2.02
CA GLN A 64 10.88 -1.22 2.09
C GLN A 64 11.95 -1.69 3.11
N GLU A 65 13.23 -1.53 2.79
CA GLU A 65 14.38 -2.12 3.52
C GLU A 65 14.41 -1.81 5.03
N GLN A 66 13.91 -0.61 5.45
CA GLN A 66 13.88 -0.20 6.85
C GLN A 66 12.97 -1.08 7.73
N GLU A 67 12.09 -1.89 7.12
CA GLU A 67 11.16 -2.77 7.85
C GLU A 67 11.36 -4.26 7.50
N ALA A 68 12.32 -4.59 6.64
CA ALA A 68 12.61 -5.97 6.24
C ALA A 68 13.00 -6.88 7.42
N TYR A 69 13.66 -6.32 8.44
CA TYR A 69 14.06 -7.05 9.65
C TYR A 69 12.88 -7.61 10.46
N LEU A 70 11.67 -7.13 10.22
CA LEU A 70 10.44 -7.63 10.86
C LEU A 70 9.94 -8.95 10.21
N LEU A 71 10.56 -9.39 9.12
CA LEU A 71 10.19 -10.57 8.33
C LEU A 71 11.36 -11.56 8.19
N PRO A 72 12.01 -11.99 9.30
CA PRO A 72 13.28 -12.73 9.25
C PRO A 72 13.18 -14.14 8.66
N HIS A 73 11.99 -14.69 8.49
CA HIS A 73 11.76 -16.07 8.04
C HIS A 73 11.00 -16.14 6.70
N VAL A 74 11.00 -15.05 5.94
CA VAL A 74 10.38 -15.03 4.61
C VAL A 74 11.43 -15.36 3.55
N GLU A 75 11.20 -16.44 2.81
CA GLU A 75 12.18 -16.94 1.82
C GLU A 75 12.23 -16.06 0.56
N ASN A 76 11.07 -15.57 0.11
CA ASN A 76 10.92 -14.76 -1.11
C ASN A 76 10.70 -13.28 -0.76
N LEU A 77 11.59 -12.71 0.07
CA LEU A 77 11.53 -11.31 0.46
C LEU A 77 12.32 -10.45 -0.54
N VAL A 78 11.64 -9.51 -1.17
CA VAL A 78 12.23 -8.48 -2.04
C VAL A 78 12.23 -7.16 -1.30
N THR A 79 13.39 -6.52 -1.21
CA THR A 79 13.53 -5.22 -0.57
C THR A 79 13.86 -4.13 -1.60
N PHE A 80 13.46 -2.91 -1.30
CA PHE A 80 13.85 -1.74 -2.08
C PHE A 80 14.20 -0.58 -1.14
N SER A 81 14.99 0.38 -1.63
CA SER A 81 15.39 1.57 -0.86
C SER A 81 14.48 2.77 -1.14
N GLU A 82 14.59 3.41 -2.29
CA GLU A 82 13.86 4.64 -2.63
C GLU A 82 12.64 4.36 -3.51
N GLU A 83 12.84 3.65 -4.60
CA GLU A 83 11.81 3.32 -5.59
C GLU A 83 11.99 1.90 -6.11
N LEU A 84 10.87 1.31 -6.56
CA LEU A 84 10.87 0.03 -7.27
C LEU A 84 9.75 0.03 -8.31
N THR A 85 10.06 -0.42 -9.52
CA THR A 85 9.06 -0.67 -10.56
C THR A 85 8.86 -2.17 -10.71
N LEU A 86 7.63 -2.62 -10.58
CA LEU A 86 7.23 -4.01 -10.78
C LEU A 86 7.11 -4.34 -12.28
N SER A 87 7.18 -5.61 -12.63
CA SER A 87 6.96 -6.09 -14.00
C SER A 87 5.60 -5.69 -14.59
N SER A 88 4.62 -5.47 -13.74
CA SER A 88 3.29 -4.94 -14.10
C SER A 88 3.28 -3.45 -14.47
N GLY A 89 4.40 -2.74 -14.33
CA GLY A 89 4.49 -1.29 -14.48
C GLY A 89 4.05 -0.51 -13.22
N ALA A 90 3.54 -1.18 -12.20
CA ALA A 90 3.24 -0.53 -10.92
C ALA A 90 4.53 -0.06 -10.24
N ARG A 91 4.49 1.13 -9.63
CA ARG A 91 5.67 1.79 -9.05
C ARG A 91 5.50 2.01 -7.55
N LEU A 92 6.52 1.66 -6.80
CA LEU A 92 6.64 1.91 -5.37
C LEU A 92 7.50 3.13 -5.11
N LEU A 93 7.12 3.92 -4.13
CA LEU A 93 7.89 5.05 -3.62
C LEU A 93 8.00 4.96 -2.10
N TRP A 94 9.23 5.04 -1.58
CA TRP A 94 9.47 5.18 -0.15
C TRP A 94 8.99 6.54 0.36
N THR A 95 8.11 6.50 1.35
CA THR A 95 7.44 7.67 1.95
C THR A 95 7.48 7.56 3.48
N PRO A 96 8.68 7.70 4.09
CA PRO A 96 8.82 7.56 5.53
C PRO A 96 8.07 8.65 6.29
N GLY A 97 7.79 8.35 7.55
CA GLY A 97 7.09 9.29 8.44
C GLY A 97 5.96 8.62 9.20
N PRO A 98 4.98 7.99 8.57
CA PRO A 98 4.04 7.12 9.30
C PRO A 98 4.77 6.00 10.04
N THR A 99 5.64 5.28 9.34
CA THR A 99 6.63 4.32 9.87
C THR A 99 7.95 4.49 9.11
N PRO A 100 9.09 3.92 9.57
CA PRO A 100 10.37 4.05 8.87
C PRO A 100 10.33 3.55 7.42
N GLY A 101 9.70 2.40 7.18
CA GLY A 101 9.59 1.76 5.88
C GLY A 101 8.25 2.00 5.18
N SER A 102 7.47 3.01 5.57
CA SER A 102 6.23 3.33 4.85
C SER A 102 6.50 3.62 3.39
N CYS A 103 5.64 3.11 2.52
CA CYS A 103 5.67 3.34 1.09
C CYS A 103 4.27 3.45 0.50
N VAL A 104 4.19 3.93 -0.72
CA VAL A 104 2.98 3.96 -1.53
C VAL A 104 3.20 3.16 -2.80
N LEU A 105 2.11 2.65 -3.39
CA LEU A 105 2.11 1.97 -4.67
C LEU A 105 1.22 2.71 -5.66
N HIS A 106 1.76 3.17 -6.78
CA HIS A 106 0.99 3.71 -7.90
C HIS A 106 0.87 2.67 -9.00
N VAL A 107 -0.36 2.36 -9.37
CA VAL A 107 -0.68 1.53 -10.53
C VAL A 107 -1.07 2.48 -11.68
N PRO A 108 -0.37 2.44 -12.82
CA PRO A 108 -0.62 3.35 -13.93
C PRO A 108 -1.95 3.05 -14.64
N PRO A 109 -2.37 3.87 -15.61
CA PRO A 109 -3.51 3.57 -16.47
C PRO A 109 -3.45 2.15 -17.06
N PRO A 110 -4.61 1.49 -17.29
CA PRO A 110 -5.96 2.06 -17.22
C PRO A 110 -6.53 2.22 -15.81
N TRP A 111 -5.91 1.63 -14.78
CA TRP A 111 -6.40 1.69 -13.40
C TRP A 111 -6.19 3.06 -12.76
N ASN A 112 -5.00 3.61 -12.89
CA ASN A 112 -4.57 4.90 -12.34
C ASN A 112 -4.96 5.09 -10.87
N VAL A 113 -4.48 4.20 -10.00
CA VAL A 113 -4.78 4.19 -8.56
C VAL A 113 -3.49 4.30 -7.75
N LEU A 114 -3.52 5.14 -6.72
CA LEU A 114 -2.48 5.27 -5.70
C LEU A 114 -2.95 4.59 -4.40
N PHE A 115 -2.30 3.52 -4.03
CA PHE A 115 -2.47 2.86 -2.73
C PHE A 115 -1.58 3.57 -1.70
N CYS A 116 -2.20 4.29 -0.80
CA CYS A 116 -1.53 5.24 0.11
C CYS A 116 -1.03 4.59 1.40
N GLY A 117 -1.38 3.34 1.69
CA GLY A 117 -1.06 2.71 2.98
C GLY A 117 -1.56 3.57 4.15
N ARG A 118 -0.62 4.03 4.99
CA ARG A 118 -0.85 4.95 6.12
C ARG A 118 -0.54 6.42 5.80
N LEU A 119 -0.02 6.71 4.61
CA LEU A 119 0.41 8.08 4.28
C LEU A 119 -0.79 9.03 4.19
N LEU A 120 -1.91 8.56 3.67
CA LEU A 120 -3.17 9.30 3.62
C LEU A 120 -4.29 8.46 4.22
N THR A 121 -5.01 9.02 5.16
CA THR A 121 -6.02 8.31 5.95
C THR A 121 -7.38 9.01 5.81
N PRO A 122 -8.46 8.26 5.57
CA PRO A 122 -9.81 8.82 5.54
C PRO A 122 -10.19 9.53 6.83
N GLY A 123 -10.81 10.69 6.67
CA GLY A 123 -11.46 11.47 7.71
C GLY A 123 -12.97 11.54 7.49
N SER A 124 -13.60 12.58 8.01
CA SER A 124 -15.01 12.86 7.76
C SER A 124 -15.23 13.40 6.34
N ASN A 125 -16.47 13.24 5.81
CA ASN A 125 -16.91 13.79 4.52
C ASN A 125 -16.09 13.32 3.30
N ASP A 126 -15.71 12.04 3.28
CA ASP A 126 -14.93 11.44 2.17
C ASP A 126 -13.65 12.22 1.82
N GLN A 127 -13.07 12.90 2.79
CA GLN A 127 -11.76 13.52 2.67
C GLN A 127 -10.68 12.57 3.13
N ILE A 128 -9.49 12.75 2.59
CA ILE A 128 -8.30 11.98 2.95
C ILE A 128 -7.14 12.93 3.28
N SER A 129 -6.44 12.69 4.37
CA SER A 129 -5.39 13.58 4.86
C SER A 129 -4.30 12.83 5.62
N PRO A 130 -3.11 13.45 5.78
CA PRO A 130 -2.13 12.95 6.71
C PRO A 130 -2.64 13.08 8.15
N ILE A 131 -2.42 12.08 8.99
CA ILE A 131 -2.83 12.11 10.39
C ILE A 131 -1.62 11.87 11.29
N ARG A 132 -1.27 12.86 12.10
CA ARG A 132 -0.28 12.69 13.15
C ARG A 132 -0.89 11.96 14.34
N THR A 133 -0.28 10.83 14.73
CA THR A 133 -0.68 10.01 15.87
C THR A 133 0.49 9.78 16.81
N ARG A 134 0.24 9.18 17.97
CA ARG A 134 1.31 8.77 18.90
C ARG A 134 2.25 7.72 18.29
N SER A 135 1.81 6.96 17.30
CA SER A 135 2.60 5.96 16.58
C SER A 135 3.26 6.50 15.31
N THR A 136 3.13 7.79 15.01
CA THR A 136 3.83 8.44 13.89
C THR A 136 5.32 8.44 14.19
N PHE A 137 6.12 7.84 13.29
CA PHE A 137 7.56 7.69 13.47
C PHE A 137 8.27 9.05 13.47
N HIS A 138 8.06 9.87 12.42
CA HIS A 138 8.72 11.17 12.28
C HIS A 138 7.90 12.15 11.47
N TRP A 139 7.35 13.18 12.11
CA TRP A 139 6.39 14.07 11.47
C TRP A 139 7.00 14.90 10.33
N THR A 140 8.20 15.44 10.50
CA THR A 140 8.87 16.22 9.43
C THR A 140 9.13 15.38 8.18
N MET A 141 9.66 14.15 8.34
CA MET A 141 9.82 13.23 7.21
C MET A 141 8.49 12.89 6.54
N TYR A 142 7.41 12.84 7.33
CA TYR A 142 6.06 12.62 6.81
C TYR A 142 5.65 13.75 5.85
N GLN A 143 5.85 15.00 6.27
CA GLN A 143 5.55 16.18 5.44
C GLN A 143 6.43 16.22 4.18
N GLU A 144 7.72 15.92 4.29
CA GLU A 144 8.63 15.78 3.15
C GLU A 144 8.18 14.69 2.18
N SER A 145 7.69 13.56 2.70
CA SER A 145 7.15 12.45 1.90
C SER A 145 5.90 12.86 1.11
N LEU A 146 5.03 13.69 1.67
CA LEU A 146 3.87 14.23 0.96
C LEU A 146 4.28 15.14 -0.22
N LEU A 147 5.29 15.98 0.00
CA LEU A 147 5.86 16.83 -1.08
C LEU A 147 6.54 15.98 -2.16
N LYS A 148 7.33 14.97 -1.75
CA LYS A 148 7.97 14.00 -2.65
C LYS A 148 6.92 13.30 -3.51
N LEU A 149 5.85 12.80 -2.90
CA LEU A 149 4.77 12.11 -3.60
C LEU A 149 4.10 12.98 -4.67
N ARG A 150 3.79 14.24 -4.35
CA ARG A 150 3.17 15.16 -5.31
C ARG A 150 4.05 15.42 -6.54
N ASN A 151 5.37 15.47 -6.34
CA ASN A 151 6.32 15.68 -7.44
C ASN A 151 6.57 14.40 -8.24
N TRP A 152 6.37 13.24 -7.64
CA TRP A 152 6.60 11.94 -8.25
C TRP A 152 5.45 11.48 -9.16
N LEU A 153 4.22 11.87 -8.84
CA LEU A 153 3.03 11.49 -9.60
C LEU A 153 2.87 12.32 -10.88
N PRO A 154 2.26 11.73 -11.94
CA PRO A 154 1.90 12.47 -13.15
C PRO A 154 0.92 13.61 -12.84
N ARG A 155 1.23 14.83 -13.29
CA ARG A 155 0.38 16.01 -13.01
C ARG A 155 -0.88 16.07 -13.86
N GLU A 156 -0.83 15.53 -15.07
CA GLU A 156 -1.92 15.62 -16.05
C GLU A 156 -3.08 14.68 -15.75
N GLN A 157 -2.80 13.56 -15.09
CA GLN A 157 -3.79 12.54 -14.75
C GLN A 157 -3.59 12.09 -13.30
N PRO A 158 -4.12 12.85 -12.34
CA PRO A 158 -4.03 12.48 -10.92
C PRO A 158 -4.76 11.15 -10.67
N PRO A 159 -4.18 10.23 -9.88
CA PRO A 159 -4.78 8.93 -9.62
C PRO A 159 -5.96 9.02 -8.65
N LEU A 160 -6.78 7.97 -8.64
CA LEU A 160 -7.67 7.68 -7.52
C LEU A 160 -6.83 7.28 -6.30
N LEU A 161 -7.34 7.58 -5.11
CA LEU A 161 -6.67 7.32 -3.84
C LEU A 161 -7.32 6.14 -3.11
N ALA A 162 -6.52 5.15 -2.74
CA ALA A 162 -6.91 3.99 -1.95
C ALA A 162 -6.13 3.98 -0.64
N SER A 163 -6.81 4.13 0.50
CA SER A 163 -6.17 4.06 1.82
C SER A 163 -6.07 2.61 2.32
N GLY A 164 -5.04 2.32 3.10
CA GLY A 164 -4.92 1.06 3.86
C GLY A 164 -5.63 1.08 5.20
N GLN A 165 -6.21 2.22 5.62
CA GLN A 165 -6.81 2.38 6.94
C GLN A 165 -8.17 3.06 6.89
N ARG A 166 -8.98 2.84 7.93
CA ARG A 166 -10.24 3.54 8.22
C ARG A 166 -11.24 3.58 7.07
N LEU A 167 -11.27 2.58 6.18
CA LEU A 167 -12.23 2.52 5.07
C LEU A 167 -13.69 2.54 5.52
N HIS A 168 -13.97 2.20 6.79
CA HIS A 168 -15.31 2.26 7.38
C HIS A 168 -15.83 3.70 7.56
N LEU A 169 -14.93 4.71 7.49
CA LEU A 169 -15.31 6.13 7.53
C LEU A 169 -15.74 6.67 6.17
N LEU A 170 -15.44 5.95 5.11
CA LEU A 170 -15.87 6.29 3.77
C LEU A 170 -17.29 5.78 3.52
N SER A 171 -18.05 6.52 2.74
CA SER A 171 -19.36 6.11 2.25
C SER A 171 -19.25 4.84 1.39
N ASP A 172 -19.99 4.69 0.34
CA ASP A 172 -20.02 3.46 -0.46
C ASP A 172 -18.73 3.27 -1.27
N GLU A 173 -18.18 4.35 -1.81
CA GLU A 173 -16.95 4.31 -2.61
C GLU A 173 -15.70 4.29 -1.74
N LYS A 174 -14.84 3.29 -1.97
CA LYS A 174 -13.57 3.12 -1.24
C LYS A 174 -12.36 3.71 -1.96
N LEU A 175 -12.53 4.11 -3.22
CA LEU A 175 -11.56 4.87 -4.01
C LEU A 175 -12.00 6.32 -4.06
N LEU A 176 -11.14 7.23 -3.64
CA LEU A 176 -11.42 8.66 -3.58
C LEU A 176 -10.74 9.40 -4.74
N PRO A 177 -11.39 10.45 -5.30
CA PRO A 177 -10.74 11.29 -6.30
C PRO A 177 -9.57 12.05 -5.65
N TRP A 178 -8.57 12.41 -6.44
CA TRP A 178 -7.39 13.16 -5.97
C TRP A 178 -7.74 14.45 -5.21
N ILE A 179 -8.82 15.14 -5.61
CA ILE A 179 -9.29 16.36 -4.96
C ILE A 179 -9.74 16.15 -3.51
N ALA A 180 -10.04 14.89 -3.11
CA ALA A 180 -10.37 14.55 -1.74
C ALA A 180 -9.16 14.67 -0.79
N TRP A 181 -7.94 14.73 -1.32
CA TRP A 181 -6.75 15.00 -0.52
C TRP A 181 -6.71 16.46 -0.10
N ASN A 182 -6.97 16.69 1.18
CA ASN A 182 -6.87 18.01 1.79
C ASN A 182 -5.44 18.27 2.31
N PRO A 183 -4.64 19.12 1.64
CA PRO A 183 -3.29 19.44 2.10
C PRO A 183 -3.26 20.37 3.32
N SER A 184 -4.37 21.06 3.61
CA SER A 184 -4.45 22.03 4.71
C SER A 184 -4.80 21.41 6.07
N ALA A 185 -4.93 20.09 6.15
CA ALA A 185 -5.13 19.36 7.40
C ALA A 185 -3.79 19.02 8.10
N GLU A 186 -2.72 19.74 7.76
CA GLU A 186 -1.38 19.62 8.32
C GLU A 186 -1.22 20.37 9.65
#